data_6bf9ff20584a820cfdf3add20f5d8d58
#
_entry.id   6bf9ff20584a820cfdf3add20f5d8d58
#
_cell.length_a   1.000
_cell.length_b   1.000
_cell.length_c   1.000
_cell.angle_alpha   90.00
_cell.angle_beta   90.00
_cell.angle_gamma   90.00
#
_symmetry.space_group_name_H-M   'P 1'
#
loop_
_entity.id
_entity.type
_entity.pdbx_description
1 polymer ?
#
loop_
_entity_poly.entity_id
_entity_poly.type
_entity_poly.pdbx_seq_one_letter_code
_entity_poly.pdbx_strand_id
1 'polypeptide(L)'
;MDLTAFPRVRLAHLPTPLEHLPRLSEALGGPEIWIKRDDCTGLSSGGNKTRKLEFLIAQAIEEGAQIVLTQGATQSNHARQTAAAA
;
A
#
# COMPACT_ATOMS: atom_id res chain seq x y z
N MET A 1 18.32 -2.64 1.11
CA MET A 1 17.79 -1.69 2.11
C MET A 1 17.10 -2.49 3.21
N ASP A 2 17.41 -2.17 4.46
CA ASP A 2 16.78 -2.82 5.60
C ASP A 2 15.71 -1.89 6.19
N LEU A 3 14.44 -2.24 5.98
CA LEU A 3 13.31 -1.46 6.47
C LEU A 3 13.03 -1.67 7.96
N THR A 4 13.64 -2.68 8.59
CA THR A 4 13.41 -2.95 10.02
C THR A 4 13.99 -1.88 10.93
N ALA A 5 14.89 -1.04 10.40
CA ALA A 5 15.46 0.10 11.14
C ALA A 5 14.47 1.27 11.32
N PHE A 6 13.34 1.27 10.62
CA PHE A 6 12.36 2.34 10.66
C PHE A 6 11.13 1.95 11.48
N PRO A 7 10.55 2.89 12.27
CA PRO A 7 9.30 2.66 12.96
C PRO A 7 8.18 2.31 11.97
N ARG A 8 7.29 1.42 12.37
CA ARG A 8 6.22 0.94 11.51
C ARG A 8 4.99 0.58 12.33
N VAL A 9 3.82 1.07 11.91
CA VAL A 9 2.54 0.59 12.43
C VAL A 9 1.94 -0.41 11.45
N ARG A 10 1.22 -1.40 11.96
CA ARG A 10 0.65 -2.45 11.13
C ARG A 10 -0.75 -2.05 10.66
N LEU A 11 -0.89 -1.71 9.39
CA LEU A 11 -2.14 -1.31 8.76
C LEU A 11 -2.61 -2.28 7.68
N ALA A 12 -1.69 -2.97 7.03
CA ALA A 12 -1.97 -3.84 5.90
C ALA A 12 -2.10 -5.31 6.28
N HIS A 13 -2.91 -6.04 5.52
CA HIS A 13 -2.87 -7.50 5.49
C HIS A 13 -1.70 -7.95 4.60
N LEU A 14 -0.64 -8.46 5.22
CA LEU A 14 0.58 -8.89 4.54
C LEU A 14 0.89 -10.36 4.86
N PRO A 15 1.55 -11.06 3.93
CA PRO A 15 1.94 -10.64 2.60
C PRO A 15 0.77 -10.58 1.63
N THR A 16 0.82 -9.65 0.66
CA THR A 16 -0.14 -9.66 -0.45
C THR A 16 0.23 -10.74 -1.47
N PRO A 17 -0.75 -11.35 -2.17
CA PRO A 17 -0.47 -12.38 -3.15
C PRO A 17 0.41 -11.89 -4.30
N LEU A 18 1.22 -12.80 -4.82
CA LEU A 18 1.91 -12.66 -6.10
C LEU A 18 1.35 -13.72 -7.04
N GLU A 19 0.61 -13.31 -8.06
CA GLU A 19 -0.15 -14.20 -8.91
C GLU A 19 0.41 -14.22 -10.34
N HIS A 20 0.57 -15.41 -10.92
CA HIS A 20 0.91 -15.59 -12.32
C HIS A 20 -0.30 -15.30 -13.20
N LEU A 21 -0.08 -14.61 -14.31
CA LEU A 21 -1.10 -14.30 -15.32
C LEU A 21 -0.85 -15.11 -16.61
N PRO A 22 -1.20 -16.43 -16.63
CA PRO A 22 -0.81 -17.31 -17.74
C PRO A 22 -1.46 -16.91 -19.05
N ARG A 23 -2.72 -16.51 -19.04
CA ARG A 23 -3.45 -16.11 -20.27
C ARG A 23 -2.86 -14.85 -20.90
N LEU A 24 -2.51 -13.87 -20.07
CA LEU A 24 -1.90 -12.63 -20.54
C LEU A 24 -0.48 -12.89 -21.05
N SER A 25 0.29 -13.69 -20.32
CA SER A 25 1.64 -14.09 -20.73
C SER A 25 1.63 -14.77 -22.09
N GLU A 26 0.72 -15.71 -22.31
CA GLU A 26 0.56 -16.41 -23.58
C GLU A 26 0.11 -15.46 -24.70
N ALA A 27 -0.89 -14.62 -24.45
CA ALA A 27 -1.42 -13.69 -25.44
C ALA A 27 -0.38 -12.68 -25.94
N LEU A 28 0.54 -12.25 -25.09
CA LEU A 28 1.60 -11.30 -25.43
C LEU A 28 2.84 -11.97 -26.01
N GLY A 29 3.00 -13.28 -25.85
CA GLY A 29 4.09 -14.06 -26.46
C GLY A 29 5.48 -13.68 -25.97
N GLY A 30 5.58 -13.02 -24.82
CA GLY A 30 6.84 -12.54 -24.24
C GLY A 30 7.18 -13.22 -22.92
N PRO A 31 7.77 -12.48 -21.99
CA PRO A 31 8.12 -13.02 -20.66
C PRO A 31 6.87 -13.37 -19.86
N GLU A 32 7.04 -14.20 -18.86
CA GLU A 32 5.98 -14.50 -17.89
C GLU A 32 5.62 -13.22 -17.12
N ILE A 33 4.30 -12.95 -17.02
CA ILE A 33 3.76 -11.77 -16.35
C ILE A 33 3.13 -12.19 -15.03
N TRP A 34 3.51 -11.50 -13.99
CA TRP A 34 3.02 -11.70 -12.63
C TRP A 34 2.43 -10.39 -12.10
N ILE A 35 1.43 -10.50 -11.24
CA ILE A 35 0.84 -9.35 -10.57
C ILE A 35 1.04 -9.45 -9.06
N LYS A 36 1.62 -8.40 -8.47
CA LYS A 36 1.63 -8.22 -7.01
C LYS A 36 0.33 -7.54 -6.59
N ARG A 37 -0.48 -8.27 -5.82
CA ARG A 37 -1.84 -7.89 -5.48
C ARG A 37 -1.88 -6.83 -4.34
N ASP A 38 -1.29 -5.67 -4.53
CA ASP A 38 -1.32 -4.60 -3.55
C ASP A 38 -2.65 -3.83 -3.52
N ASP A 39 -3.60 -4.22 -4.33
CA ASP A 39 -5.03 -3.91 -4.17
C ASP A 39 -5.64 -4.63 -2.95
N CYS A 40 -5.02 -5.72 -2.50
CA CYS A 40 -5.51 -6.58 -1.41
C CYS A 40 -4.91 -6.26 -0.04
N THR A 41 -4.38 -5.06 0.19
CA THR A 41 -3.81 -4.67 1.49
C THR A 41 -4.85 -4.47 2.58
N GLY A 42 -6.12 -4.33 2.26
CA GLY A 42 -7.24 -4.36 3.20
C GLY A 42 -7.68 -3.00 3.76
N LEU A 43 -6.79 -2.08 4.04
CA LEU A 43 -7.13 -0.78 4.62
C LEU A 43 -8.03 0.03 3.68
N SER A 44 -9.24 0.36 4.15
CA SER A 44 -10.23 1.13 3.38
C SER A 44 -10.39 0.58 1.95
N SER A 45 -10.79 -0.68 1.85
CA SER A 45 -10.95 -1.45 0.60
C SER A 45 -9.63 -1.77 -0.13
N GLY A 46 -8.50 -1.56 0.52
CA GLY A 46 -7.18 -1.90 -0.04
C GLY A 46 -6.59 -0.85 -0.97
N GLY A 47 -5.34 -1.06 -1.31
CA GLY A 47 -4.55 -0.23 -2.21
C GLY A 47 -3.08 -0.21 -1.83
N ASN A 48 -2.25 0.15 -2.79
CA ASN A 48 -0.79 0.10 -2.63
C ASN A 48 -0.22 1.14 -1.65
N LYS A 49 -0.96 2.20 -1.36
CA LYS A 49 -0.47 3.29 -0.50
C LYS A 49 -0.38 2.90 0.97
N THR A 50 -1.08 1.84 1.38
CA THR A 50 -0.98 1.31 2.75
C THR A 50 0.45 0.98 3.13
N ARG A 51 1.27 0.47 2.22
CA ARG A 51 2.67 0.15 2.50
C ARG A 51 3.48 1.34 2.99
N LYS A 52 3.37 2.48 2.33
CA LYS A 52 4.08 3.70 2.77
C LYS A 52 3.44 4.32 4.00
N LEU A 53 2.11 4.22 4.13
CA LEU A 53 1.39 4.78 5.27
C LEU A 53 1.77 4.10 6.58
N GLU A 54 2.12 2.83 6.57
CA GLU A 54 2.62 2.15 7.77
C GLU A 54 3.83 2.87 8.38
N PHE A 55 4.72 3.40 7.56
CA PHE A 55 5.90 4.15 8.01
C PHE A 55 5.59 5.62 8.30
N LEU A 56 4.81 6.27 7.43
CA LEU A 56 4.46 7.69 7.59
C LEU A 56 3.59 7.93 8.84
N ILE A 57 2.65 7.05 9.12
CA ILE A 57 1.81 7.15 10.32
C ILE A 57 2.64 6.86 11.57
N ALA A 58 3.54 5.88 11.52
CA ALA A 58 4.46 5.62 12.62
C ALA A 58 5.31 6.85 12.95
N GLN A 59 5.84 7.52 11.93
CA GLN A 59 6.59 8.77 12.09
C GLN A 59 5.71 9.87 12.70
N ALA A 60 4.49 10.04 12.19
CA ALA A 60 3.55 11.03 12.71
C ALA A 60 3.26 10.81 14.21
N ILE A 61 3.09 9.56 14.62
CA ILE A 61 2.88 9.20 16.04
C ILE A 61 4.12 9.56 16.87
N GLU A 62 5.32 9.21 16.39
CA GLU A 62 6.58 9.53 17.06
C GLU A 62 6.77 11.03 17.26
N GLU A 63 6.38 11.84 16.27
CA GLU A 63 6.46 13.29 16.29
C GLU A 63 5.32 13.95 17.11
N GLY A 64 4.37 13.17 17.62
CA GLY A 64 3.23 13.67 18.38
C GLY A 64 2.23 14.45 17.53
N ALA A 65 2.12 14.12 16.24
CA ALA A 65 1.18 14.79 15.33
C ALA A 65 -0.27 14.57 15.77
N GLN A 66 -1.06 15.64 15.79
CA GLN A 66 -2.47 15.62 16.13
C GLN A 66 -3.37 15.65 14.90
N ILE A 67 -2.82 16.07 13.77
CA ILE A 67 -3.54 16.21 12.50
C ILE A 67 -2.65 15.68 11.39
N VAL A 68 -3.23 14.91 10.48
CA VAL A 68 -2.59 14.45 9.25
C VAL A 68 -3.26 15.14 8.06
N LEU A 69 -2.45 15.81 7.25
CA LEU A 69 -2.92 16.51 6.05
C LEU A 69 -2.43 15.79 4.79
N THR A 70 -3.30 15.66 3.82
CA THR A 70 -2.94 15.11 2.52
C THR A 70 -3.79 15.76 1.42
N GLN A 71 -3.41 15.52 0.18
CA GLN A 71 -4.18 15.96 -0.97
C GLN A 71 -4.19 14.88 -2.06
N GLY A 72 -5.18 14.93 -2.92
CA GLY A 72 -5.32 14.01 -4.04
C GLY A 72 -6.55 14.36 -4.87
N ALA A 73 -6.68 13.73 -6.04
CA ALA A 73 -7.90 13.84 -6.84
C ALA A 73 -9.11 13.24 -6.10
N THR A 74 -10.30 13.52 -6.56
CA THR A 74 -11.56 13.07 -5.92
C THR A 74 -11.60 11.55 -5.71
N GLN A 75 -11.01 10.77 -6.61
CA GLN A 75 -10.98 9.30 -6.54
C GLN A 75 -9.64 8.76 -6.03
N SER A 76 -8.82 9.59 -5.38
CA SER A 76 -7.47 9.20 -4.94
C SER A 76 -7.52 8.10 -3.88
N ASN A 77 -6.92 6.94 -4.17
CA ASN A 77 -6.74 5.88 -3.20
C ASN A 77 -5.81 6.31 -2.05
N HIS A 78 -4.84 7.18 -2.34
CA HIS A 78 -3.94 7.74 -1.32
C HIS A 78 -4.70 8.58 -0.30
N ALA A 79 -5.56 9.51 -0.76
CA ALA A 79 -6.35 10.34 0.14
C ALA A 79 -7.31 9.49 1.01
N ARG A 80 -7.99 8.53 0.39
CA ARG A 80 -8.89 7.61 1.08
C ARG A 80 -8.17 6.78 2.14
N GLN A 81 -7.04 6.18 1.78
CA GLN A 81 -6.28 5.35 2.72
C GLN A 81 -5.60 6.17 3.81
N THR A 82 -5.16 7.40 3.53
CA THR A 82 -4.61 8.30 4.54
C THR A 82 -5.69 8.65 5.58
N ALA A 83 -6.90 8.97 5.15
CA ALA A 83 -8.01 9.23 6.05
C ALA A 83 -8.37 8.02 6.92
N ALA A 84 -8.28 6.82 6.37
CA ALA A 84 -8.55 5.59 7.13
C ALA A 84 -7.45 5.24 8.12
N ALA A 85 -6.20 5.62 7.82
CA ALA A 85 -5.04 5.34 8.67
C ALA A 85 -4.91 6.32 9.85
N ALA A 86 -5.36 7.56 9.63
CA ALA A 86 -5.32 8.60 10.66
C ALA A 86 -6.42 8.38 11.71
#